data_e80b2849e347a56854755cd20fd574bb
#
_entry.id   e80b2849e347a56854755cd20fd574bb
#
_cell.length_a   1.000
_cell.length_b   1.000
_cell.length_c   1.000
_cell.angle_alpha   90.00
_cell.angle_beta   90.00
_cell.angle_gamma   90.00
#
_symmetry.space_group_name_H-M   'P 1'
#
loop_
_entity.id
_entity.type
_entity.pdbx_description
1 polymer ?
#
loop_
_entity_poly.entity_id
_entity_poly.type
_entity_poly.pdbx_seq_one_letter_code
_entity_poly.pdbx_strand_id
1 'polypeptide(L)'
;MKRYYIGLAIFIMTSAVGCGNAAAALPVENFPVEEQTQAASGEREAVMVRNNTYDTLNVATYLTRIGDTYYLADCYHDQILYHDNLTDPLTSWQVLTDEVHYAHTIAGDGDIILIDDTENNRLLSFHREEEGYTKGTVFENIGMKPHYVQYDAQNKQFLAWSSITGEMFYLKKDYQSQELYIEKTLQIPELYGVYVRSFTIMGDELLFVSGHNNQKIIRADLKTLTVKDNYPVPAQIAGMVQLTKIQDYYYITISTDDTENQDYATIIRTKSLEDLSTGGYEDVYQQFKVSGGTPYYITCIDGRYYMAHHRTAQNIIAFDVTDNVISNVEVIY
;
A
#
# COMPACT_ATOMS: atom_id res chain seq x y z
N MET A 1 -11.07 -38.26 6.78
CA MET A 1 -9.77 -37.80 6.27
C MET A 1 -9.80 -37.92 4.75
N LYS A 2 -10.04 -36.83 4.03
CA LYS A 2 -9.90 -36.78 2.57
C LYS A 2 -8.90 -35.64 2.27
N ARG A 3 -7.75 -36.02 1.74
CA ARG A 3 -6.70 -35.12 1.28
C ARG A 3 -7.06 -34.64 -0.13
N TYR A 4 -7.20 -33.37 -0.34
CA TYR A 4 -7.27 -32.78 -1.68
C TYR A 4 -5.87 -32.32 -2.07
N TYR A 5 -5.34 -32.91 -3.15
CA TYR A 5 -4.14 -32.45 -3.83
C TYR A 5 -4.59 -31.38 -4.86
N ILE A 6 -4.09 -30.16 -4.74
CA ILE A 6 -4.20 -29.15 -5.79
C ILE A 6 -2.96 -29.28 -6.67
N GLY A 7 -3.18 -29.73 -7.91
CA GLY A 7 -2.12 -29.85 -8.90
C GLY A 7 -1.75 -28.48 -9.49
N LEU A 8 -0.49 -28.12 -9.33
CA LEU A 8 0.12 -26.96 -9.98
C LEU A 8 0.44 -27.34 -11.44
N ALA A 9 -0.24 -26.72 -12.40
CA ALA A 9 0.08 -26.88 -13.83
C ALA A 9 1.18 -25.90 -14.21
N ILE A 10 2.40 -26.41 -14.39
CA ILE A 10 3.53 -25.66 -14.93
C ILE A 10 3.41 -25.64 -16.45
N PHE A 11 3.20 -24.46 -17.05
CA PHE A 11 3.33 -24.26 -18.48
C PHE A 11 4.78 -23.88 -18.81
N ILE A 12 5.49 -24.80 -19.45
CA ILE A 12 6.82 -24.56 -20.02
C ILE A 12 6.61 -23.98 -21.43
N MET A 13 6.91 -22.69 -21.61
CA MET A 13 7.03 -22.11 -22.95
C MET A 13 8.49 -22.14 -23.40
N THR A 14 8.77 -22.86 -24.46
CA THR A 14 10.04 -22.92 -25.15
C THR A 14 10.29 -21.62 -25.92
N SER A 15 11.43 -20.99 -25.65
CA SER A 15 11.90 -19.79 -26.32
C SER A 15 12.39 -20.09 -27.74
N ALA A 16 11.80 -19.42 -28.74
CA ALA A 16 12.38 -19.28 -30.05
C ALA A 16 13.10 -17.91 -30.13
N VAL A 17 14.40 -17.96 -30.39
CA VAL A 17 15.24 -16.77 -30.61
C VAL A 17 14.96 -16.23 -32.00
N GLY A 18 14.47 -15.01 -32.09
CA GLY A 18 14.33 -14.24 -33.34
C GLY A 18 14.84 -12.82 -33.15
N CYS A 19 15.85 -12.46 -33.93
CA CYS A 19 16.47 -11.12 -33.95
C CYS A 19 15.53 -10.02 -34.44
N GLY A 20 15.50 -8.91 -33.72
CA GLY A 20 15.39 -7.57 -34.29
C GLY A 20 13.98 -7.10 -34.68
N ASN A 21 13.42 -6.22 -33.83
CA ASN A 21 12.78 -4.96 -34.27
C ASN A 21 12.45 -4.11 -33.05
N ALA A 22 12.68 -2.81 -33.15
CA ALA A 22 12.29 -1.85 -32.12
C ALA A 22 10.78 -1.99 -31.86
N ALA A 23 10.42 -2.39 -30.66
CA ALA A 23 9.04 -2.48 -30.26
C ALA A 23 8.46 -1.06 -30.18
N ALA A 24 7.54 -0.76 -31.10
CA ALA A 24 6.68 0.41 -30.96
C ALA A 24 5.87 0.26 -29.66
N ALA A 25 5.82 1.31 -28.85
CA ALA A 25 4.98 1.34 -27.66
C ALA A 25 3.55 0.99 -28.06
N LEU A 26 2.99 -0.05 -27.44
CA LEU A 26 1.60 -0.41 -27.65
C LEU A 26 0.71 0.72 -27.09
N PRO A 27 -0.38 1.07 -27.77
CA PRO A 27 -1.29 2.08 -27.28
C PRO A 27 -1.94 1.60 -25.98
N VAL A 28 -2.03 2.50 -24.99
CA VAL A 28 -2.78 2.26 -23.75
C VAL A 28 -4.24 2.05 -24.11
N GLU A 29 -4.73 0.83 -24.02
CA GLU A 29 -6.16 0.55 -24.24
C GLU A 29 -6.94 1.03 -23.00
N ASN A 30 -7.90 1.93 -23.22
CA ASN A 30 -8.91 2.26 -22.22
C ASN A 30 -9.89 1.08 -22.14
N PHE A 31 -9.84 0.32 -21.06
CA PHE A 31 -10.84 -0.71 -20.81
C PHE A 31 -12.16 -0.05 -20.36
N PRO A 32 -13.31 -0.50 -20.88
CA PRO A 32 -14.59 0.00 -20.40
C PRO A 32 -14.74 -0.38 -18.92
N VAL A 33 -15.06 0.62 -18.11
CA VAL A 33 -15.42 0.43 -16.70
C VAL A 33 -16.74 -0.35 -16.68
N GLU A 34 -16.74 -1.60 -16.21
CA GLU A 34 -17.98 -2.34 -15.97
C GLU A 34 -18.84 -1.59 -14.94
N GLU A 35 -20.16 -1.69 -15.08
CA GLU A 35 -21.14 -0.98 -14.26
C GLU A 35 -20.82 -1.18 -12.76
N GLN A 36 -20.44 -0.08 -12.12
CA GLN A 36 -20.25 -0.04 -10.67
C GLN A 36 -21.64 -0.15 -10.04
N THR A 37 -21.79 -1.02 -9.06
CA THR A 37 -22.97 -1.00 -8.20
C THR A 37 -22.90 0.28 -7.34
N GLN A 38 -23.48 1.37 -7.82
CA GLN A 38 -23.73 2.55 -7.02
C GLN A 38 -24.63 2.15 -5.86
N ALA A 39 -24.24 2.55 -4.64
CA ALA A 39 -25.16 2.54 -3.52
C ALA A 39 -26.43 3.31 -3.97
N ALA A 40 -27.58 2.66 -3.86
CA ALA A 40 -28.86 3.30 -4.16
C ALA A 40 -28.97 4.58 -3.34
N SER A 41 -29.61 5.62 -3.87
CA SER A 41 -29.90 6.90 -3.20
C SER A 41 -30.86 6.69 -2.02
N GLY A 42 -30.37 6.06 -0.94
CA GLY A 42 -31.02 5.77 0.32
C GLY A 42 -30.12 6.22 1.47
N GLU A 43 -30.65 6.19 2.69
CA GLU A 43 -29.83 6.40 3.90
C GLU A 43 -28.68 5.39 3.90
N ARG A 44 -27.43 5.89 4.11
CA ARG A 44 -26.26 5.04 4.25
C ARG A 44 -26.35 4.19 5.51
N GLU A 45 -25.90 2.96 5.44
CA GLU A 45 -25.84 2.08 6.59
C GLU A 45 -24.83 2.59 7.62
N ALA A 46 -25.28 2.85 8.85
CA ALA A 46 -24.38 3.24 9.93
C ALA A 46 -23.45 2.09 10.33
N VAL A 47 -22.18 2.41 10.52
CA VAL A 47 -21.23 1.46 11.10
C VAL A 47 -21.51 1.29 12.57
N MET A 48 -21.68 0.05 13.03
CA MET A 48 -21.90 -0.25 14.43
C MET A 48 -20.65 0.08 15.25
N VAL A 49 -20.77 1.00 16.18
CA VAL A 49 -19.66 1.34 17.09
C VAL A 49 -19.42 0.18 18.04
N ARG A 50 -18.22 -0.38 18.00
CA ARG A 50 -17.79 -1.45 18.90
C ARG A 50 -16.28 -1.36 19.14
N ASN A 51 -15.86 -1.73 20.35
CA ASN A 51 -14.45 -1.75 20.69
C ASN A 51 -13.74 -2.98 20.11
N ASN A 52 -12.45 -2.81 19.85
CA ASN A 52 -11.55 -3.90 19.56
C ASN A 52 -11.49 -4.89 20.75
N THR A 53 -11.47 -6.17 20.44
CA THR A 53 -11.42 -7.24 21.45
C THR A 53 -10.02 -7.79 21.69
N TYR A 54 -9.05 -7.43 20.85
CA TYR A 54 -7.68 -7.89 20.95
C TYR A 54 -6.83 -6.88 21.74
N ASP A 55 -5.97 -7.36 22.59
CA ASP A 55 -4.98 -6.57 23.36
C ASP A 55 -3.63 -6.44 22.63
N THR A 56 -3.45 -7.17 21.52
CA THR A 56 -2.27 -7.14 20.66
C THR A 56 -2.68 -7.03 19.21
N LEU A 57 -1.79 -6.49 18.37
CA LEU A 57 -1.95 -6.47 16.93
C LEU A 57 -1.44 -7.78 16.32
N ASN A 58 -2.05 -8.21 15.23
CA ASN A 58 -1.56 -9.33 14.44
C ASN A 58 -1.22 -8.85 13.03
N VAL A 59 0.07 -8.58 12.81
CA VAL A 59 0.59 -8.03 11.55
C VAL A 59 -0.01 -6.66 11.23
N ALA A 60 0.32 -5.64 12.05
CA ALA A 60 0.03 -4.27 11.66
C ALA A 60 0.77 -3.94 10.36
N THR A 61 0.04 -3.45 9.36
CA THR A 61 0.64 -3.06 8.08
C THR A 61 0.67 -1.55 7.88
N TYR A 62 -0.28 -0.81 8.43
CA TYR A 62 -0.41 0.61 8.20
C TYR A 62 -0.94 1.35 9.43
N LEU A 63 -0.35 2.50 9.71
CA LEU A 63 -0.88 3.50 10.64
C LEU A 63 -0.95 4.83 9.91
N THR A 64 -2.07 5.53 10.01
CA THR A 64 -2.23 6.88 9.48
C THR A 64 -3.10 7.73 10.40
N ARG A 65 -3.10 9.05 10.15
CA ARG A 65 -4.01 9.99 10.80
C ARG A 65 -4.76 10.78 9.74
N ILE A 66 -6.09 10.81 9.85
CA ILE A 66 -6.96 11.55 8.93
C ILE A 66 -7.82 12.47 9.80
N GLY A 67 -7.65 13.78 9.63
CA GLY A 67 -8.17 14.75 10.59
C GLY A 67 -7.55 14.55 11.97
N ASP A 68 -8.38 14.36 12.99
CA ASP A 68 -7.95 14.14 14.38
C ASP A 68 -7.95 12.67 14.80
N THR A 69 -8.27 11.75 13.89
CA THR A 69 -8.44 10.33 14.18
C THR A 69 -7.31 9.51 13.58
N TYR A 70 -6.73 8.63 14.37
CA TYR A 70 -5.77 7.61 13.94
C TYR A 70 -6.51 6.39 13.41
N TYR A 71 -5.94 5.78 12.36
CA TYR A 71 -6.45 4.56 11.75
C TYR A 71 -5.30 3.55 11.64
N LEU A 72 -5.61 2.29 11.91
CA LEU A 72 -4.64 1.22 11.94
C LEU A 72 -5.19 -0.01 11.19
N ALA A 73 -4.42 -0.53 10.24
CA ALA A 73 -4.70 -1.80 9.58
C ALA A 73 -4.08 -2.94 10.40
N ASP A 74 -4.93 -3.70 11.08
CA ASP A 74 -4.57 -4.91 11.83
C ASP A 74 -4.84 -6.12 10.93
N CYS A 75 -3.93 -6.32 9.97
CA CYS A 75 -4.13 -7.08 8.76
C CYS A 75 -4.57 -8.52 8.98
N TYR A 76 -3.91 -9.25 9.92
CA TYR A 76 -4.21 -10.67 10.16
C TYR A 76 -5.30 -10.90 11.23
N HIS A 77 -5.85 -9.83 11.82
CA HIS A 77 -7.13 -9.88 12.51
C HIS A 77 -8.28 -9.47 11.59
N ASP A 78 -8.00 -9.22 10.30
CA ASP A 78 -8.99 -8.84 9.29
C ASP A 78 -9.84 -7.64 9.71
N GLN A 79 -9.19 -6.60 10.27
CA GLN A 79 -9.91 -5.43 10.79
C GLN A 79 -9.15 -4.12 10.57
N ILE A 80 -9.93 -3.05 10.50
CA ILE A 80 -9.44 -1.67 10.56
C ILE A 80 -9.90 -1.05 11.86
N LEU A 81 -8.95 -0.50 12.61
CA LEU A 81 -9.17 0.14 13.88
C LEU A 81 -9.08 1.66 13.75
N TYR A 82 -9.79 2.39 14.61
CA TYR A 82 -9.66 3.84 14.72
C TYR A 82 -9.73 4.31 16.17
N HIS A 83 -9.05 5.41 16.50
CA HIS A 83 -9.05 6.06 17.80
C HIS A 83 -8.50 7.48 17.71
N ASP A 84 -8.90 8.35 18.62
CA ASP A 84 -8.43 9.74 18.66
C ASP A 84 -7.07 9.90 19.39
N ASN A 85 -6.67 8.92 20.18
CA ASN A 85 -5.41 8.92 20.89
C ASN A 85 -4.59 7.66 20.59
N LEU A 86 -3.41 7.87 19.98
CA LEU A 86 -2.53 6.78 19.54
C LEU A 86 -2.00 5.91 20.69
N THR A 87 -1.85 6.46 21.89
CA THR A 87 -1.20 5.76 23.01
C THR A 87 -2.17 5.05 23.95
N ASP A 88 -3.45 5.09 23.67
CA ASP A 88 -4.46 4.38 24.47
C ASP A 88 -4.41 2.87 24.20
N PRO A 89 -4.79 2.03 25.19
CA PRO A 89 -4.79 0.59 25.01
C PRO A 89 -5.58 0.14 23.79
N LEU A 90 -5.09 -0.86 23.05
CA LEU A 90 -5.74 -1.37 21.83
C LEU A 90 -7.20 -1.78 22.05
N THR A 91 -7.55 -2.26 23.23
CA THR A 91 -8.94 -2.62 23.59
C THR A 91 -9.89 -1.43 23.72
N SER A 92 -9.36 -0.20 23.76
CA SER A 92 -10.18 1.04 23.70
C SER A 92 -10.40 1.53 22.26
N TRP A 93 -9.62 1.05 21.29
CA TRP A 93 -9.81 1.39 19.89
C TRP A 93 -11.12 0.82 19.38
N GLN A 94 -11.75 1.53 18.48
CA GLN A 94 -12.99 1.11 17.84
C GLN A 94 -12.70 0.41 16.53
N VAL A 95 -13.56 -0.52 16.15
CA VAL A 95 -13.48 -1.22 14.86
C VAL A 95 -14.30 -0.45 13.84
N LEU A 96 -13.63 0.05 12.80
CA LEU A 96 -14.29 0.64 11.64
C LEU A 96 -14.96 -0.43 10.79
N THR A 97 -14.22 -1.50 10.51
CA THR A 97 -14.72 -2.67 9.79
C THR A 97 -13.90 -3.92 10.10
N ASP A 98 -14.55 -5.08 10.08
CA ASP A 98 -13.99 -6.42 10.06
C ASP A 98 -14.52 -7.23 8.85
N GLU A 99 -15.07 -6.53 7.86
CA GLU A 99 -15.53 -7.11 6.60
C GLU A 99 -14.42 -7.14 5.53
N VAL A 100 -13.17 -6.96 5.92
CA VAL A 100 -11.99 -7.00 5.05
C VAL A 100 -11.19 -8.28 5.24
N HIS A 101 -10.41 -8.67 4.24
CA HIS A 101 -9.49 -9.79 4.33
C HIS A 101 -8.11 -9.37 3.84
N TYR A 102 -7.16 -9.31 4.78
CA TYR A 102 -5.80 -8.82 4.58
C TYR A 102 -5.74 -7.40 3.99
N ALA A 103 -6.47 -6.47 4.60
CA ALA A 103 -6.33 -5.05 4.28
C ALA A 103 -4.94 -4.53 4.68
N HIS A 104 -4.31 -3.78 3.79
CA HIS A 104 -2.94 -3.31 3.99
C HIS A 104 -2.83 -1.82 4.22
N THR A 105 -3.71 -1.00 3.61
CA THR A 105 -3.58 0.45 3.63
C THR A 105 -4.92 1.17 3.76
N ILE A 106 -4.84 2.42 4.20
CA ILE A 106 -5.97 3.28 4.47
C ILE A 106 -5.65 4.68 3.93
N ALA A 107 -6.55 5.26 3.16
CA ALA A 107 -6.45 6.63 2.67
C ALA A 107 -7.68 7.44 3.06
N GLY A 108 -7.55 8.75 3.18
CA GLY A 108 -8.71 9.61 3.43
C GLY A 108 -8.49 11.06 3.04
N ASP A 109 -9.58 11.76 2.71
CA ASP A 109 -9.59 13.18 2.39
C ASP A 109 -10.11 14.06 3.54
N GLY A 110 -10.44 13.46 4.67
CA GLY A 110 -11.05 14.07 5.84
C GLY A 110 -12.52 13.68 6.01
N ASP A 111 -13.24 13.48 4.92
CA ASP A 111 -14.67 13.11 4.90
C ASP A 111 -14.86 11.63 4.56
N ILE A 112 -14.06 11.12 3.63
CA ILE A 112 -14.14 9.74 3.13
C ILE A 112 -12.88 8.99 3.50
N ILE A 113 -13.06 7.76 3.98
CA ILE A 113 -12.01 6.78 4.23
C ILE A 113 -12.12 5.71 3.16
N LEU A 114 -11.01 5.40 2.48
CA LEU A 114 -10.88 4.33 1.48
C LEU A 114 -9.90 3.28 1.98
N ILE A 115 -10.27 2.01 1.84
CA ILE A 115 -9.50 0.85 2.33
C ILE A 115 -9.36 -0.16 1.20
N ASP A 116 -8.18 -0.73 1.04
CA ASP A 116 -7.99 -1.92 0.22
C ASP A 116 -8.44 -3.18 0.97
N ASP A 117 -9.11 -4.07 0.27
CA ASP A 117 -9.48 -5.41 0.74
C ASP A 117 -8.84 -6.43 -0.20
N THR A 118 -7.57 -6.72 0.09
CA THR A 118 -6.61 -7.35 -0.83
C THR A 118 -7.07 -8.71 -1.33
N GLU A 119 -7.48 -9.62 -0.45
CA GLU A 119 -7.84 -10.99 -0.84
C GLU A 119 -9.21 -11.06 -1.50
N ASN A 120 -10.08 -10.09 -1.25
CA ASN A 120 -11.40 -10.02 -1.89
C ASN A 120 -11.41 -9.22 -3.20
N ASN A 121 -10.26 -8.66 -3.62
CA ASN A 121 -10.11 -7.87 -4.85
C ASN A 121 -11.10 -6.70 -4.93
N ARG A 122 -11.29 -5.96 -3.83
CA ARG A 122 -12.22 -4.84 -3.76
C ARG A 122 -11.67 -3.68 -2.93
N LEU A 123 -12.38 -2.55 -2.99
CA LEU A 123 -12.15 -1.40 -2.10
C LEU A 123 -13.43 -1.11 -1.34
N LEU A 124 -13.29 -0.72 -0.08
CA LEU A 124 -14.40 -0.25 0.74
C LEU A 124 -14.22 1.24 1.04
N SER A 125 -15.31 2.01 0.93
CA SER A 125 -15.31 3.39 1.41
C SER A 125 -16.25 3.56 2.60
N PHE A 126 -15.89 4.53 3.45
CA PHE A 126 -16.68 4.92 4.62
C PHE A 126 -16.75 6.43 4.66
N HIS A 127 -17.91 6.96 5.05
CA HIS A 127 -18.10 8.39 5.29
C HIS A 127 -17.97 8.68 6.78
N ARG A 128 -17.21 9.71 7.10
CA ARG A 128 -17.14 10.25 8.45
C ARG A 128 -18.39 11.10 8.69
N GLU A 129 -19.09 10.85 9.78
CA GLU A 129 -20.24 11.59 10.22
C GLU A 129 -19.90 12.39 11.50
N GLU A 130 -20.83 13.21 12.01
CA GLU A 130 -20.64 13.89 13.28
C GLU A 130 -20.43 12.89 14.43
N GLU A 131 -21.14 11.77 14.39
CA GLU A 131 -20.98 10.66 15.33
C GLU A 131 -20.74 9.35 14.56
N GLY A 132 -19.46 8.92 14.47
CA GLY A 132 -19.08 7.64 13.88
C GLY A 132 -18.96 7.66 12.36
N TYR A 133 -19.37 6.57 11.72
CA TYR A 133 -19.19 6.35 10.27
C TYR A 133 -20.43 5.72 9.65
N THR A 134 -20.59 5.95 8.34
CA THR A 134 -21.53 5.21 7.49
C THR A 134 -20.78 4.51 6.37
N LYS A 135 -21.32 3.36 5.91
CA LYS A 135 -20.77 2.64 4.77
C LYS A 135 -21.01 3.44 3.48
N GLY A 136 -19.99 3.58 2.65
CA GLY A 136 -20.07 4.16 1.33
C GLY A 136 -20.05 3.10 0.24
N THR A 137 -19.57 3.49 -0.94
CA THR A 137 -19.47 2.60 -2.10
C THR A 137 -18.45 1.48 -1.85
N VAL A 138 -18.83 0.26 -2.23
CA VAL A 138 -17.93 -0.89 -2.36
C VAL A 138 -17.61 -1.06 -3.84
N PHE A 139 -16.32 -1.10 -4.16
CA PHE A 139 -15.83 -1.32 -5.53
C PHE A 139 -15.36 -2.75 -5.66
N GLU A 140 -16.10 -3.55 -6.38
CA GLU A 140 -15.77 -4.94 -6.67
C GLU A 140 -14.85 -5.05 -7.90
N ASN A 141 -14.13 -6.16 -8.04
CA ASN A 141 -13.28 -6.47 -9.20
C ASN A 141 -12.17 -5.43 -9.44
N ILE A 142 -11.51 -4.99 -8.37
CA ILE A 142 -10.38 -4.07 -8.43
C ILE A 142 -9.10 -4.83 -8.79
N GLY A 143 -9.01 -5.25 -10.04
CA GLY A 143 -7.89 -6.03 -10.56
C GLY A 143 -7.66 -7.33 -9.78
N MET A 144 -6.38 -7.58 -9.40
CA MET A 144 -6.00 -8.72 -8.57
C MET A 144 -5.07 -8.24 -7.46
N LYS A 145 -5.49 -8.43 -6.22
CA LYS A 145 -4.80 -8.00 -5.00
C LYS A 145 -4.54 -6.49 -4.95
N PRO A 146 -5.59 -5.65 -4.85
CA PRO A 146 -5.42 -4.25 -4.50
C PRO A 146 -4.66 -4.20 -3.17
N HIS A 147 -3.57 -3.44 -3.13
CA HIS A 147 -2.63 -3.54 -2.00
C HIS A 147 -2.22 -2.18 -1.44
N TYR A 148 -2.49 -1.12 -2.16
CA TYR A 148 -2.10 0.21 -1.73
C TYR A 148 -3.10 1.26 -2.20
N VAL A 149 -3.60 2.03 -1.24
CA VAL A 149 -4.45 3.19 -1.51
C VAL A 149 -3.78 4.45 -0.96
N GLN A 150 -3.91 5.56 -1.68
CA GLN A 150 -3.39 6.86 -1.26
C GLN A 150 -4.30 7.99 -1.72
N TYR A 151 -4.46 9.03 -0.90
CA TYR A 151 -5.11 10.26 -1.29
C TYR A 151 -4.10 11.25 -1.85
N ASP A 152 -4.33 11.71 -3.07
CA ASP A 152 -3.61 12.77 -3.74
C ASP A 152 -4.33 14.10 -3.49
N ALA A 153 -3.89 14.81 -2.46
CA ALA A 153 -4.51 16.07 -2.05
C ALA A 153 -4.38 17.18 -3.12
N GLN A 154 -3.33 17.14 -3.95
CA GLN A 154 -3.11 18.13 -4.99
C GLN A 154 -4.16 18.03 -6.10
N ASN A 155 -4.51 16.83 -6.52
CA ASN A 155 -5.49 16.57 -7.58
C ASN A 155 -6.87 16.17 -7.02
N LYS A 156 -7.05 16.12 -5.69
CA LYS A 156 -8.28 15.77 -4.97
C LYS A 156 -8.87 14.45 -5.48
N GLN A 157 -8.05 13.41 -5.47
CA GLN A 157 -8.40 12.07 -5.96
C GLN A 157 -7.79 11.00 -5.07
N PHE A 158 -8.42 9.84 -5.04
CA PHE A 158 -7.82 8.65 -4.47
C PHE A 158 -7.17 7.83 -5.58
N LEU A 159 -6.08 7.19 -5.24
CA LEU A 159 -5.36 6.25 -6.09
C LEU A 159 -5.38 4.88 -5.42
N ALA A 160 -5.74 3.85 -6.17
CA ALA A 160 -5.68 2.47 -5.68
C ALA A 160 -4.89 1.62 -6.67
N TRP A 161 -3.92 0.87 -6.16
CA TRP A 161 -3.02 0.05 -6.96
C TRP A 161 -3.35 -1.43 -6.81
N SER A 162 -3.57 -2.11 -7.94
CA SER A 162 -3.71 -3.57 -7.99
C SER A 162 -2.37 -4.22 -8.28
N SER A 163 -1.84 -4.93 -7.28
CA SER A 163 -0.46 -5.45 -7.29
C SER A 163 -0.13 -6.38 -8.44
N ILE A 164 -1.03 -7.28 -8.80
CA ILE A 164 -0.75 -8.33 -9.78
C ILE A 164 -1.13 -7.92 -11.20
N THR A 165 -2.21 -7.14 -11.36
CA THR A 165 -2.64 -6.71 -12.70
C THR A 165 -1.89 -5.50 -13.20
N GLY A 166 -1.15 -4.80 -12.31
CA GLY A 166 -0.43 -3.58 -12.69
C GLY A 166 -1.36 -2.41 -13.06
N GLU A 167 -2.56 -2.38 -12.47
CA GLU A 167 -3.58 -1.38 -12.71
C GLU A 167 -3.61 -0.34 -11.60
N MET A 168 -3.77 0.90 -12.01
CA MET A 168 -4.03 2.06 -11.15
C MET A 168 -5.46 2.54 -11.38
N PHE A 169 -6.26 2.53 -10.32
CA PHE A 169 -7.61 3.07 -10.28
C PHE A 169 -7.57 4.49 -9.73
N TYR A 170 -8.11 5.43 -10.48
CA TYR A 170 -8.23 6.83 -10.09
C TYR A 170 -9.67 7.09 -9.66
N LEU A 171 -9.89 7.38 -8.39
CA LEU A 171 -11.22 7.59 -7.86
C LEU A 171 -11.41 9.06 -7.48
N LYS A 172 -12.59 9.58 -7.77
CA LYS A 172 -13.01 10.94 -7.41
C LYS A 172 -14.30 10.93 -6.63
N LYS A 173 -14.50 11.99 -5.86
CA LYS A 173 -15.74 12.25 -5.13
C LYS A 173 -16.73 12.93 -6.06
N ASP A 174 -17.91 12.35 -6.23
CA ASP A 174 -19.06 13.02 -6.82
C ASP A 174 -19.67 14.00 -5.82
N TYR A 175 -19.71 15.27 -6.18
CA TYR A 175 -20.16 16.32 -5.26
C TYR A 175 -21.67 16.33 -5.04
N GLN A 176 -22.48 15.63 -5.86
CA GLN A 176 -23.91 15.55 -5.69
C GLN A 176 -24.30 14.39 -4.76
N SER A 177 -23.78 13.20 -5.05
CA SER A 177 -24.03 12.02 -4.22
C SER A 177 -23.14 11.93 -2.99
N GLN A 178 -22.01 12.66 -2.98
CA GLN A 178 -20.93 12.55 -1.99
C GLN A 178 -20.23 11.18 -2.00
N GLU A 179 -20.47 10.34 -3.00
CA GLU A 179 -19.83 9.02 -3.16
C GLU A 179 -18.56 9.10 -4.00
N LEU A 180 -17.68 8.11 -3.81
CA LEU A 180 -16.56 7.90 -4.72
C LEU A 180 -17.03 7.17 -5.98
N TYR A 181 -16.38 7.46 -7.10
CA TYR A 181 -16.52 6.74 -8.36
C TYR A 181 -15.16 6.57 -9.03
N ILE A 182 -14.95 5.52 -9.79
CA ILE A 182 -13.75 5.34 -10.59
C ILE A 182 -13.85 6.24 -11.82
N GLU A 183 -12.99 7.26 -11.89
CA GLU A 183 -12.92 8.17 -13.02
C GLU A 183 -12.24 7.49 -14.22
N LYS A 184 -11.17 6.75 -13.95
CA LYS A 184 -10.40 6.02 -14.97
C LYS A 184 -9.57 4.91 -14.34
N THR A 185 -9.22 3.93 -15.15
CA THR A 185 -8.24 2.89 -14.83
C THR A 185 -7.15 2.91 -15.90
N LEU A 186 -5.90 2.91 -15.47
CA LEU A 186 -4.73 2.83 -16.33
C LEU A 186 -3.87 1.64 -15.90
N GLN A 187 -3.07 1.09 -16.82
CA GLN A 187 -2.22 -0.05 -16.54
C GLN A 187 -0.77 0.24 -16.96
N ILE A 188 0.18 -0.29 -16.19
CA ILE A 188 1.57 -0.44 -16.63
C ILE A 188 1.74 -1.90 -17.08
N PRO A 189 1.71 -2.19 -18.40
CA PRO A 189 1.69 -3.57 -18.90
C PRO A 189 2.91 -4.39 -18.46
N GLU A 190 4.06 -3.76 -18.29
CA GLU A 190 5.28 -4.43 -17.83
C GLU A 190 5.24 -4.86 -16.37
N LEU A 191 4.25 -4.40 -15.60
CA LEU A 191 4.01 -4.80 -14.21
C LEU A 191 2.92 -5.87 -14.07
N TYR A 192 2.32 -6.32 -15.18
CA TYR A 192 1.38 -7.44 -15.14
C TYR A 192 2.09 -8.73 -14.69
N GLY A 193 1.56 -9.36 -13.65
CA GLY A 193 2.16 -10.55 -13.05
C GLY A 193 3.33 -10.26 -12.10
N VAL A 194 3.67 -8.99 -11.89
CA VAL A 194 4.68 -8.56 -10.93
C VAL A 194 4.00 -8.11 -9.63
N TYR A 195 4.42 -8.66 -8.49
CA TYR A 195 3.87 -8.28 -7.20
C TYR A 195 4.45 -6.95 -6.73
N VAL A 196 3.77 -5.86 -7.07
CA VAL A 196 4.15 -4.50 -6.68
C VAL A 196 3.31 -4.07 -5.48
N ARG A 197 3.95 -3.85 -4.33
CA ARG A 197 3.24 -3.61 -3.06
C ARG A 197 2.79 -2.17 -2.85
N SER A 198 3.49 -1.19 -3.42
CA SER A 198 3.15 0.20 -3.21
C SER A 198 3.69 1.13 -4.30
N PHE A 199 3.19 2.35 -4.25
CA PHE A 199 3.73 3.48 -5.01
C PHE A 199 3.89 4.69 -4.08
N THR A 200 4.69 5.65 -4.52
CA THR A 200 4.88 6.93 -3.82
C THR A 200 4.62 8.08 -4.77
N ILE A 201 3.79 9.03 -4.37
CA ILE A 201 3.54 10.27 -5.13
C ILE A 201 4.71 11.24 -4.91
N MET A 202 5.35 11.67 -5.98
CA MET A 202 6.46 12.63 -5.99
C MET A 202 6.14 13.78 -6.97
N GLY A 203 5.35 14.76 -6.51
CA GLY A 203 4.84 15.81 -7.39
C GLY A 203 3.91 15.26 -8.48
N ASP A 204 4.27 15.41 -9.74
CA ASP A 204 3.50 14.89 -10.89
C ASP A 204 3.97 13.46 -11.32
N GLU A 205 4.68 12.75 -10.46
CA GLU A 205 5.25 11.44 -10.75
C GLU A 205 4.90 10.41 -9.67
N LEU A 206 4.96 9.14 -10.08
CA LEU A 206 4.80 7.97 -9.22
C LEU A 206 6.09 7.14 -9.24
N LEU A 207 6.52 6.70 -8.07
CA LEU A 207 7.59 5.72 -7.93
C LEU A 207 7.00 4.40 -7.44
N PHE A 208 7.08 3.35 -8.25
CA PHE A 208 6.62 2.01 -7.91
C PHE A 208 7.78 1.17 -7.44
N VAL A 209 7.64 0.55 -6.28
CA VAL A 209 8.59 -0.47 -5.82
C VAL A 209 8.11 -1.81 -6.32
N SER A 210 8.86 -2.39 -7.23
CA SER A 210 8.54 -3.73 -7.71
C SER A 210 9.06 -4.78 -6.74
N GLY A 211 8.32 -5.86 -6.65
CA GLY A 211 8.70 -7.02 -5.86
C GLY A 211 9.33 -8.11 -6.73
N HIS A 212 8.80 -9.31 -6.57
CA HIS A 212 9.25 -10.54 -7.19
C HIS A 212 9.44 -10.44 -8.70
N ASN A 213 10.57 -10.95 -9.21
CA ASN A 213 10.94 -11.02 -10.63
C ASN A 213 11.09 -9.68 -11.38
N ASN A 214 11.13 -8.56 -10.68
CA ASN A 214 11.31 -7.27 -11.30
C ASN A 214 12.19 -6.36 -10.44
N GLN A 215 13.49 -6.55 -10.52
CA GLN A 215 14.51 -5.90 -9.67
C GLN A 215 14.71 -4.43 -10.05
N LYS A 216 13.66 -3.62 -9.93
CA LYS A 216 13.74 -2.19 -10.27
C LYS A 216 12.67 -1.36 -9.56
N ILE A 217 12.95 -0.09 -9.42
CA ILE A 217 11.96 0.95 -9.10
C ILE A 217 11.55 1.59 -10.42
N ILE A 218 10.25 1.75 -10.64
CA ILE A 218 9.70 2.35 -11.86
C ILE A 218 9.22 3.75 -11.54
N ARG A 219 9.65 4.74 -12.35
CA ARG A 219 9.14 6.10 -12.34
C ARG A 219 8.16 6.29 -13.48
N ALA A 220 6.93 6.69 -13.17
CA ALA A 220 5.88 6.93 -14.15
C ALA A 220 5.22 8.30 -13.94
N ASP A 221 4.57 8.80 -14.98
CA ASP A 221 3.77 10.02 -14.91
C ASP A 221 2.47 9.76 -14.13
N LEU A 222 2.13 10.65 -13.19
CA LEU A 222 0.95 10.50 -12.32
C LEU A 222 -0.38 10.49 -13.10
N LYS A 223 -0.48 11.22 -14.22
CA LYS A 223 -1.75 11.41 -14.95
C LYS A 223 -1.99 10.37 -16.04
N THR A 224 -0.89 9.96 -16.70
CA THR A 224 -0.93 9.09 -17.89
C THR A 224 -0.42 7.69 -17.61
N LEU A 225 0.21 7.47 -16.45
CA LEU A 225 0.90 6.25 -16.06
C LEU A 225 2.03 5.82 -17.04
N THR A 226 2.45 6.74 -17.90
CA THR A 226 3.55 6.48 -18.83
C THR A 226 4.86 6.34 -18.06
N VAL A 227 5.53 5.21 -18.24
CA VAL A 227 6.84 4.95 -17.64
C VAL A 227 7.89 5.91 -18.22
N LYS A 228 8.58 6.61 -17.34
CA LYS A 228 9.65 7.58 -17.68
C LYS A 228 11.04 6.99 -17.48
N ASP A 229 11.25 6.28 -16.36
CA ASP A 229 12.54 5.70 -16.00
C ASP A 229 12.37 4.39 -15.22
N ASN A 230 13.47 3.63 -15.23
CA ASN A 230 13.63 2.40 -14.46
C ASN A 230 14.97 2.48 -13.71
N TYR A 231 14.95 2.22 -12.40
CA TYR A 231 16.13 2.18 -11.54
C TYR A 231 16.38 0.74 -11.11
N PRO A 232 17.36 0.04 -11.68
CA PRO A 232 17.68 -1.33 -11.28
C PRO A 232 18.12 -1.40 -9.82
N VAL A 233 17.70 -2.45 -9.10
CA VAL A 233 18.11 -2.73 -7.74
C VAL A 233 18.80 -4.08 -7.65
N PRO A 234 19.76 -4.27 -6.71
CA PRO A 234 20.36 -5.58 -6.47
C PRO A 234 19.32 -6.62 -6.04
N ALA A 235 19.51 -7.88 -6.46
CA ALA A 235 18.59 -8.98 -6.19
C ALA A 235 18.27 -9.17 -4.69
N GLN A 236 19.28 -9.00 -3.82
CA GLN A 236 19.13 -9.17 -2.38
C GLN A 236 18.22 -8.13 -1.70
N ILE A 237 17.91 -7.02 -2.36
CA ILE A 237 17.02 -5.98 -1.84
C ILE A 237 15.78 -5.78 -2.72
N ALA A 238 15.50 -6.68 -3.64
CA ALA A 238 14.44 -6.53 -4.63
C ALA A 238 13.03 -6.79 -4.06
N GLY A 239 12.90 -7.51 -2.95
CA GLY A 239 11.63 -7.73 -2.26
C GLY A 239 11.14 -6.50 -1.49
N MET A 240 11.05 -5.35 -2.19
CA MET A 240 10.70 -4.07 -1.62
C MET A 240 9.21 -4.01 -1.24
N VAL A 241 8.93 -3.30 -0.14
CA VAL A 241 7.56 -3.05 0.35
C VAL A 241 7.13 -1.62 0.06
N GLN A 242 7.96 -0.65 0.47
CA GLN A 242 7.67 0.77 0.27
C GLN A 242 8.95 1.54 -0.03
N LEU A 243 8.79 2.61 -0.82
CA LEU A 243 9.77 3.68 -0.93
C LEU A 243 9.13 4.95 -0.35
N THR A 244 9.84 5.67 0.51
CA THR A 244 9.41 6.98 1.00
C THR A 244 10.57 7.96 1.03
N LYS A 245 10.31 9.23 0.72
CA LYS A 245 11.32 10.29 0.80
C LYS A 245 11.27 10.92 2.18
N ILE A 246 12.41 10.86 2.90
CA ILE A 246 12.58 11.52 4.19
C ILE A 246 13.81 12.42 4.11
N GLN A 247 13.62 13.72 4.13
CA GLN A 247 14.67 14.70 3.94
C GLN A 247 15.45 14.44 2.63
N ASP A 248 16.77 14.21 2.70
CA ASP A 248 17.62 14.01 1.53
C ASP A 248 17.60 12.57 1.01
N TYR A 249 17.04 11.61 1.75
CA TYR A 249 17.14 10.20 1.42
C TYR A 249 15.82 9.59 0.99
N TYR A 250 15.91 8.62 0.07
CA TYR A 250 14.89 7.62 -0.17
C TYR A 250 15.09 6.46 0.80
N TYR A 251 14.11 6.20 1.64
CA TYR A 251 14.06 5.03 2.51
C TYR A 251 13.25 3.94 1.82
N ILE A 252 13.77 2.73 1.83
CA ILE A 252 13.11 1.58 1.20
C ILE A 252 13.02 0.48 2.25
N THR A 253 11.80 0.07 2.56
CA THR A 253 11.53 -1.09 3.42
C THR A 253 11.55 -2.34 2.57
N ILE A 254 12.14 -3.42 3.07
CA ILE A 254 12.40 -4.64 2.33
C ILE A 254 11.97 -5.82 3.19
N SER A 255 11.22 -6.76 2.61
CA SER A 255 10.75 -7.97 3.27
C SER A 255 11.55 -9.21 2.90
N THR A 256 11.96 -9.32 1.64
CA THR A 256 12.58 -10.53 1.08
C THR A 256 13.61 -10.17 0.02
N ASP A 257 14.32 -11.16 -0.50
CA ASP A 257 15.06 -11.05 -1.74
C ASP A 257 14.13 -11.14 -2.97
N ASP A 258 14.68 -11.16 -4.17
CA ASP A 258 13.95 -11.28 -5.43
C ASP A 258 13.27 -12.63 -5.64
N THR A 259 13.65 -13.65 -4.88
CA THR A 259 13.09 -15.01 -5.00
C THR A 259 11.95 -15.29 -4.04
N GLU A 260 11.74 -14.40 -3.06
CA GLU A 260 10.80 -14.56 -1.93
C GLU A 260 11.06 -15.82 -1.07
N ASN A 261 12.21 -16.48 -1.27
CA ASN A 261 12.55 -17.70 -0.53
C ASN A 261 13.35 -17.42 0.75
N GLN A 262 13.86 -16.19 0.91
CA GLN A 262 14.63 -15.79 2.08
C GLN A 262 14.04 -14.54 2.69
N ASP A 263 13.68 -14.62 3.96
CA ASP A 263 13.37 -13.45 4.77
C ASP A 263 14.63 -12.59 4.91
N TYR A 264 14.69 -11.54 4.13
CA TYR A 264 15.75 -10.53 4.21
C TYR A 264 15.14 -9.19 4.60
N ALA A 265 14.57 -9.16 5.80
CA ALA A 265 13.95 -7.93 6.29
C ALA A 265 15.01 -6.90 6.63
N THR A 266 14.95 -5.75 5.98
CA THR A 266 15.80 -4.60 6.27
C THR A 266 15.17 -3.28 5.85
N ILE A 267 15.84 -2.19 6.20
CA ILE A 267 15.55 -0.84 5.71
C ILE A 267 16.85 -0.29 5.17
N ILE A 268 16.85 0.04 3.91
CA ILE A 268 17.96 0.77 3.30
C ILE A 268 17.57 2.23 3.05
N ARG A 269 18.56 3.09 2.89
CA ARG A 269 18.36 4.44 2.37
C ARG A 269 19.44 4.83 1.38
N THR A 270 19.06 5.64 0.40
CA THR A 270 19.96 6.19 -0.62
C THR A 270 19.61 7.64 -0.92
N LYS A 271 20.59 8.42 -1.37
CA LYS A 271 20.35 9.79 -1.88
C LYS A 271 19.93 9.80 -3.34
N SER A 272 20.31 8.78 -4.11
CA SER A 272 20.05 8.66 -5.53
C SER A 272 19.59 7.23 -5.86
N LEU A 273 18.49 7.12 -6.61
CA LEU A 273 17.96 5.84 -7.05
C LEU A 273 18.87 5.21 -8.13
N GLU A 274 19.59 6.02 -8.90
CA GLU A 274 20.54 5.60 -9.91
C GLU A 274 21.71 4.79 -9.31
N ASP A 275 22.08 5.11 -8.07
CA ASP A 275 23.23 4.51 -7.40
C ASP A 275 22.91 3.14 -6.77
N LEU A 276 21.62 2.75 -6.68
CA LEU A 276 21.20 1.49 -6.04
C LEU A 276 21.88 0.26 -6.67
N SER A 277 21.94 0.20 -8.00
CA SER A 277 22.49 -0.94 -8.73
C SER A 277 24.00 -1.15 -8.49
N THR A 278 24.71 -0.12 -8.05
CA THR A 278 26.14 -0.15 -7.74
C THR A 278 26.44 -0.22 -6.24
N GLY A 279 25.41 -0.40 -5.40
CA GLY A 279 25.56 -0.48 -3.95
C GLY A 279 25.60 0.89 -3.25
N GLY A 280 25.15 1.95 -3.92
CA GLY A 280 25.07 3.32 -3.38
C GLY A 280 23.93 3.49 -2.36
N TYR A 281 23.84 2.60 -1.39
CA TYR A 281 22.86 2.64 -0.31
C TYR A 281 23.50 2.20 1.01
N GLU A 282 22.87 2.55 2.11
CA GLU A 282 23.24 2.10 3.45
C GLU A 282 22.08 1.36 4.11
N ASP A 283 22.39 0.28 4.81
CA ASP A 283 21.45 -0.43 5.68
C ASP A 283 21.33 0.33 7.01
N VAL A 284 20.12 0.75 7.35
CA VAL A 284 19.83 1.51 8.57
C VAL A 284 18.94 0.74 9.55
N TYR A 285 18.61 -0.52 9.27
CA TYR A 285 17.65 -1.29 10.04
C TYR A 285 18.00 -1.38 11.52
N GLN A 286 19.27 -1.56 11.84
CA GLN A 286 19.75 -1.64 13.23
C GLN A 286 19.51 -0.35 14.03
N GLN A 287 19.34 0.80 13.36
CA GLN A 287 19.08 2.07 14.03
C GLN A 287 17.66 2.12 14.63
N PHE A 288 16.75 1.30 14.16
CA PHE A 288 15.38 1.18 14.68
C PHE A 288 15.28 0.32 15.93
N LYS A 289 16.37 -0.33 16.37
CA LYS A 289 16.46 -1.14 17.59
C LYS A 289 15.43 -2.28 17.64
N VAL A 290 15.03 -2.78 16.49
CA VAL A 290 14.15 -3.93 16.36
C VAL A 290 14.96 -5.21 16.17
N SER A 291 14.45 -6.32 16.65
CA SER A 291 15.13 -7.62 16.58
C SER A 291 14.46 -8.55 15.56
N GLY A 292 14.62 -8.25 14.27
CA GLY A 292 14.00 -9.01 13.17
C GLY A 292 12.53 -8.64 12.94
N GLY A 293 11.88 -9.29 12.01
CA GLY A 293 10.54 -8.95 11.51
C GLY A 293 10.61 -8.07 10.27
N THR A 294 9.48 -7.95 9.56
CA THR A 294 9.40 -7.22 8.30
C THR A 294 8.98 -5.78 8.54
N PRO A 295 9.81 -4.77 8.20
CA PRO A 295 9.35 -3.40 8.14
C PRO A 295 8.36 -3.25 6.99
N TYR A 296 7.23 -2.61 7.28
CA TYR A 296 6.16 -2.43 6.30
C TYR A 296 6.09 -0.97 5.86
N TYR A 297 4.98 -0.27 6.08
CA TYR A 297 4.83 1.10 5.64
C TYR A 297 5.28 2.12 6.68
N ILE A 298 6.00 3.13 6.22
CA ILE A 298 6.39 4.32 6.98
C ILE A 298 5.43 5.45 6.62
N THR A 299 4.82 6.06 7.61
CA THR A 299 3.96 7.24 7.46
C THR A 299 4.52 8.40 8.26
N CYS A 300 4.19 9.62 7.87
CA CYS A 300 4.53 10.84 8.61
C CYS A 300 3.26 11.45 9.19
N ILE A 301 3.22 11.59 10.51
CA ILE A 301 2.08 12.18 11.23
C ILE A 301 2.64 13.31 12.10
N ASP A 302 2.20 14.53 11.86
CA ASP A 302 2.62 15.74 12.59
C ASP A 302 4.15 15.92 12.68
N GLY A 303 4.87 15.52 11.61
CA GLY A 303 6.32 15.64 11.52
C GLY A 303 7.11 14.52 12.19
N ARG A 304 6.46 13.57 12.85
CA ARG A 304 7.05 12.33 13.37
C ARG A 304 6.74 11.17 12.43
N TYR A 305 7.66 10.23 12.31
CA TYR A 305 7.51 9.07 11.45
C TYR A 305 7.07 7.86 12.25
N TYR A 306 6.21 7.04 11.65
CA TYR A 306 5.69 5.81 12.24
C TYR A 306 5.86 4.69 11.23
N MET A 307 6.47 3.60 11.65
CA MET A 307 6.67 2.40 10.84
C MET A 307 5.80 1.29 11.38
N ALA A 308 4.95 0.75 10.51
CA ALA A 308 4.31 -0.52 10.80
C ALA A 308 5.32 -1.65 10.61
N HIS A 309 5.28 -2.65 11.50
CA HIS A 309 6.28 -3.69 11.55
C HIS A 309 5.63 -5.05 11.78
N HIS A 310 5.93 -6.00 10.92
CA HIS A 310 5.34 -7.34 10.94
C HIS A 310 6.02 -8.19 12.04
N ARG A 311 5.58 -8.02 13.28
CA ARG A 311 6.02 -8.80 14.43
C ARG A 311 5.02 -8.69 15.57
N THR A 312 4.89 -9.76 16.39
CA THR A 312 3.92 -9.82 17.49
C THR A 312 4.19 -8.88 18.68
N ALA A 313 5.36 -8.31 18.77
CA ALA A 313 5.71 -7.38 19.85
C ALA A 313 6.65 -6.30 19.33
N GLN A 314 6.23 -5.25 18.84
CA GLN A 314 6.91 -4.11 18.20
C GLN A 314 6.25 -3.84 16.84
N ASN A 315 4.92 -3.73 16.86
CA ASN A 315 4.14 -3.60 15.63
C ASN A 315 4.14 -2.18 15.07
N ILE A 316 4.20 -1.18 15.95
CA ILE A 316 4.27 0.23 15.57
C ILE A 316 5.46 0.88 16.24
N ILE A 317 6.36 1.40 15.43
CA ILE A 317 7.60 2.03 15.87
C ILE A 317 7.57 3.49 15.44
N ALA A 318 7.65 4.41 16.40
CA ALA A 318 7.80 5.83 16.15
C ALA A 318 9.27 6.24 16.12
N PHE A 319 9.63 7.20 15.29
CA PHE A 319 10.98 7.75 15.22
C PHE A 319 10.99 9.15 14.63
N ASP A 320 12.06 9.88 14.90
CA ASP A 320 12.32 11.18 14.30
C ASP A 320 13.49 11.10 13.32
N VAL A 321 13.51 12.00 12.34
CA VAL A 321 14.66 12.23 11.46
C VAL A 321 14.97 13.73 11.44
N THR A 322 16.16 14.08 11.93
CA THR A 322 16.65 15.46 11.93
C THR A 322 18.07 15.47 11.37
N ASP A 323 18.33 16.35 10.40
CA ASP A 323 19.61 16.40 9.70
C ASP A 323 20.08 15.04 9.17
N ASN A 324 19.12 14.28 8.63
CA ASN A 324 19.30 12.91 8.14
C ASN A 324 19.69 11.86 9.20
N VAL A 325 19.56 12.19 10.47
CA VAL A 325 19.85 11.29 11.60
C VAL A 325 18.56 10.72 12.19
N ILE A 326 18.44 9.39 12.24
CA ILE A 326 17.33 8.69 12.89
C ILE A 326 17.55 8.78 14.41
N SER A 327 16.53 9.21 15.14
CA SER A 327 16.57 9.41 16.59
C SER A 327 15.21 9.14 17.23
N ASN A 328 15.15 9.18 18.56
CA ASN A 328 13.92 9.05 19.35
C ASN A 328 13.07 7.83 18.95
N VAL A 329 13.76 6.69 18.69
CA VAL A 329 13.08 5.45 18.31
C VAL A 329 12.37 4.86 19.53
N GLU A 330 11.07 4.65 19.39
CA GLU A 330 10.17 4.22 20.44
C GLU A 330 9.16 3.20 19.90
N VAL A 331 8.90 2.16 20.66
CA VAL A 331 7.82 1.20 20.37
C VAL A 331 6.52 1.75 20.94
N ILE A 332 5.50 1.88 20.10
CA ILE A 332 4.16 2.33 20.50
C ILE A 332 3.30 1.13 20.85
N TYR A 333 3.31 0.07 20.02
CA TYR A 333 2.59 -1.19 20.22
C TYR A 333 3.46 -2.38 19.91
#